data_5a75c3fcd2dd2a3b069dd2bffc43fa67
#
_entry.id   5a75c3fcd2dd2a3b069dd2bffc43fa67
#
_cell.length_a   1.000
_cell.length_b   1.000
_cell.length_c   1.000
_cell.angle_alpha   90.00
_cell.angle_beta   90.00
_cell.angle_gamma   90.00
#
_symmetry.space_group_name_H-M   'P 1'
#
loop_
_entity.id
_entity.type
_entity.pdbx_description
1 polymer ?
#
loop_
_entity_poly.entity_id
_entity_poly.type
_entity_poly.pdbx_seq_one_letter_code
_entity_poly.pdbx_strand_id
1 'polypeptide(L)'
;MNLVEQVAQFELKTIQVNGVQQSYREAGQGQVLVLLHGISSGSASWVKQFQDLAHNFHLIAWDAHGYGESDALDTDQPNASDYAMRLKGMLDALNIQKCILVGHSLGALQAAAFNALYPEMVEALVIANVAQGYKDFEEQKQKDVFEKRPKMLQELGASGMAQSRGPHLVAHANADALALIDSVMQSIHLKGFSQASYLLAYDSIQSYLKIKQEKTHVVMGMSDGITPAKDIQTLAESFQLNQLYEIEDAGHLSYLDQAEKFNQILLSL
;
A
#
# COMPACT_ATOMS: atom_id res chain seq x y z
N MET A 1 18.80 9.21 15.03
CA MET A 1 18.68 8.03 14.15
C MET A 1 17.80 8.46 12.99
N ASN A 2 18.28 8.36 11.75
CA ASN A 2 17.47 8.68 10.57
C ASN A 2 16.45 7.56 10.28
N LEU A 3 15.50 7.79 9.37
CA LEU A 3 14.43 6.82 9.11
C LEU A 3 14.93 5.46 8.58
N VAL A 4 16.00 5.46 7.79
CA VAL A 4 16.60 4.22 7.27
C VAL A 4 17.23 3.39 8.40
N GLU A 5 17.94 4.05 9.33
CA GLU A 5 18.49 3.38 10.53
C GLU A 5 17.37 2.84 11.43
N GLN A 6 16.24 3.54 11.50
CA GLN A 6 15.09 3.10 12.29
C GLN A 6 14.43 1.84 11.71
N VAL A 7 14.39 1.70 10.36
CA VAL A 7 13.90 0.47 9.71
C VAL A 7 14.66 -0.77 10.17
N ALA A 8 15.97 -0.66 10.45
CA ALA A 8 16.81 -1.78 10.90
C ALA A 8 16.38 -2.36 12.27
N GLN A 9 15.55 -1.65 13.04
CA GLN A 9 14.98 -2.15 14.29
C GLN A 9 13.84 -3.17 14.06
N PHE A 10 13.26 -3.20 12.86
CA PHE A 10 12.15 -4.06 12.46
C PHE A 10 12.66 -5.05 11.42
N GLU A 11 13.03 -6.25 11.85
CA GLU A 11 13.62 -7.27 11.01
C GLU A 11 12.68 -7.66 9.84
N LEU A 12 13.26 -7.83 8.65
CA LEU A 12 12.56 -8.44 7.53
C LEU A 12 12.46 -9.95 7.78
N LYS A 13 11.25 -10.47 7.78
CA LYS A 13 10.94 -11.89 7.94
C LYS A 13 10.44 -12.48 6.64
N THR A 14 10.62 -13.78 6.49
CA THR A 14 10.04 -14.53 5.36
C THR A 14 9.23 -15.71 5.86
N ILE A 15 8.19 -16.06 5.12
CA ILE A 15 7.36 -17.26 5.36
C ILE A 15 7.09 -17.96 4.04
N GLN A 16 7.06 -19.28 4.07
CA GLN A 16 6.70 -20.08 2.91
C GLN A 16 5.20 -20.42 2.95
N VAL A 17 4.50 -20.06 1.89
CA VAL A 17 3.06 -20.32 1.73
C VAL A 17 2.86 -21.12 0.45
N ASN A 18 2.58 -22.42 0.58
CA ASN A 18 2.40 -23.32 -0.56
C ASN A 18 3.59 -23.33 -1.54
N GLY A 19 4.81 -23.25 -1.02
CA GLY A 19 6.03 -23.23 -1.82
C GLY A 19 6.39 -21.87 -2.43
N VAL A 20 5.68 -20.79 -2.07
CA VAL A 20 5.93 -19.42 -2.50
C VAL A 20 6.43 -18.61 -1.31
N GLN A 21 7.56 -17.92 -1.46
CA GLN A 21 8.12 -17.07 -0.42
C GLN A 21 7.39 -15.73 -0.35
N GLN A 22 7.08 -15.33 0.90
CA GLN A 22 6.48 -14.04 1.20
C GLN A 22 7.32 -13.34 2.27
N SER A 23 7.77 -12.12 2.00
CA SER A 23 8.46 -11.28 2.98
C SER A 23 7.52 -10.28 3.64
N TYR A 24 7.82 -9.94 4.88
CA TYR A 24 7.06 -9.00 5.69
C TYR A 24 7.90 -8.49 6.88
N ARG A 25 7.45 -7.40 7.49
CA ARG A 25 7.94 -6.94 8.79
C ARG A 25 6.83 -7.06 9.82
N GLU A 26 7.22 -7.29 11.06
CA GLU A 26 6.30 -7.55 12.16
C GLU A 26 6.81 -6.93 13.45
N ALA A 27 5.91 -6.31 14.22
CA ALA A 27 6.22 -5.82 15.58
C ALA A 27 4.95 -5.71 16.43
N GLY A 28 5.14 -5.71 17.74
CA GLY A 28 4.06 -5.50 18.71
C GLY A 28 3.23 -6.74 18.98
N GLN A 29 2.15 -6.56 19.73
CA GLN A 29 1.19 -7.59 20.14
C GLN A 29 -0.21 -6.97 20.27
N GLY A 30 -1.25 -7.81 20.28
CA GLY A 30 -2.64 -7.36 20.46
C GLY A 30 -3.46 -7.48 19.20
N GLN A 31 -4.35 -6.51 18.94
CA GLN A 31 -5.17 -6.48 17.73
C GLN A 31 -4.28 -6.37 16.49
N VAL A 32 -4.57 -7.18 15.49
CA VAL A 32 -3.72 -7.24 14.28
C VAL A 32 -4.03 -6.07 13.36
N LEU A 33 -2.96 -5.36 12.95
CA LEU A 33 -2.98 -4.29 11.96
C LEU A 33 -2.11 -4.68 10.77
N VAL A 34 -2.73 -4.94 9.61
CA VAL A 34 -2.05 -5.33 8.38
C VAL A 34 -1.90 -4.13 7.46
N LEU A 35 -0.68 -3.88 6.99
CA LEU A 35 -0.29 -2.70 6.20
C LEU A 35 0.16 -3.10 4.79
N LEU A 36 -0.56 -2.63 3.78
CA LEU A 36 -0.29 -2.89 2.36
C LEU A 36 0.23 -1.62 1.68
N HIS A 37 1.43 -1.69 1.16
CA HIS A 37 2.13 -0.56 0.55
C HIS A 37 1.68 -0.25 -0.89
N GLY A 38 2.03 0.95 -1.38
CA GLY A 38 1.80 1.39 -2.76
C GLY A 38 2.81 0.83 -3.77
N ILE A 39 2.58 1.09 -5.07
CA ILE A 39 3.34 0.49 -6.19
C ILE A 39 4.85 0.75 -6.17
N SER A 40 5.30 1.89 -5.67
CA SER A 40 6.74 2.23 -5.61
C SER A 40 7.25 2.23 -4.16
N SER A 41 6.79 1.26 -3.37
CA SER A 41 7.04 1.21 -1.93
C SER A 41 7.32 -0.23 -1.46
N GLY A 42 7.32 -0.48 -0.15
CA GLY A 42 7.56 -1.77 0.49
C GLY A 42 7.24 -1.71 1.98
N SER A 43 7.41 -2.84 2.68
CA SER A 43 7.11 -2.96 4.12
C SER A 43 7.87 -1.94 4.98
N ALA A 44 9.10 -1.59 4.60
CA ALA A 44 9.95 -0.64 5.31
C ALA A 44 9.40 0.79 5.34
N SER A 45 8.53 1.16 4.39
CA SER A 45 7.95 2.51 4.35
C SER A 45 7.06 2.84 5.55
N TRP A 46 6.56 1.83 6.24
CA TRP A 46 5.70 1.94 7.41
C TRP A 46 6.46 2.13 8.74
N VAL A 47 7.74 2.49 8.67
CA VAL A 47 8.63 2.60 9.85
C VAL A 47 8.06 3.45 10.99
N LYS A 48 7.39 4.57 10.67
CA LYS A 48 6.77 5.43 11.70
C LYS A 48 5.57 4.76 12.39
N GLN A 49 4.79 3.97 11.64
CA GLN A 49 3.69 3.18 12.21
C GLN A 49 4.23 2.11 13.14
N PHE A 50 5.30 1.41 12.74
CA PHE A 50 5.97 0.44 13.60
C PHE A 50 6.48 1.06 14.91
N GLN A 51 7.10 2.24 14.85
CA GLN A 51 7.63 2.92 16.04
C GLN A 51 6.53 3.33 17.01
N ASP A 52 5.46 3.92 16.49
CA ASP A 52 4.45 4.56 17.33
C ASP A 52 3.35 3.60 17.77
N LEU A 53 3.02 2.60 16.94
CA LEU A 53 1.84 1.76 17.15
C LEU A 53 2.14 0.33 17.66
N ALA A 54 3.42 -0.10 17.72
CA ALA A 54 3.77 -1.45 18.19
C ALA A 54 3.42 -1.71 19.66
N HIS A 55 3.14 -0.68 20.44
CA HIS A 55 2.64 -0.82 21.80
C HIS A 55 1.12 -1.08 21.89
N ASN A 56 0.39 -0.79 20.80
CA ASN A 56 -1.08 -0.88 20.74
C ASN A 56 -1.57 -2.04 19.86
N PHE A 57 -0.79 -2.39 18.83
CA PHE A 57 -1.17 -3.35 17.81
C PHE A 57 -0.08 -4.39 17.57
N HIS A 58 -0.50 -5.54 17.07
CA HIS A 58 0.36 -6.47 16.36
C HIS A 58 0.41 -6.04 14.89
N LEU A 59 1.46 -5.31 14.49
CA LEU A 59 1.62 -4.77 13.14
C LEU A 59 2.27 -5.80 12.24
N ILE A 60 1.73 -5.93 11.02
CA ILE A 60 2.29 -6.72 9.94
C ILE A 60 2.27 -5.87 8.66
N ALA A 61 3.43 -5.52 8.15
CA ALA A 61 3.57 -4.88 6.85
C ALA A 61 4.16 -5.88 5.86
N TRP A 62 3.43 -6.23 4.83
CA TRP A 62 3.93 -7.14 3.81
C TRP A 62 4.80 -6.43 2.78
N ASP A 63 5.68 -7.18 2.10
CA ASP A 63 6.16 -6.79 0.78
C ASP A 63 5.28 -7.51 -0.25
N ALA A 64 4.57 -6.78 -1.07
CA ALA A 64 3.70 -7.38 -2.08
C ALA A 64 4.47 -8.35 -2.98
N HIS A 65 3.79 -9.30 -3.62
CA HIS A 65 4.45 -10.25 -4.51
C HIS A 65 5.30 -9.58 -5.57
N GLY A 66 6.57 -10.00 -5.66
CA GLY A 66 7.59 -9.41 -6.51
C GLY A 66 8.29 -8.18 -5.94
N TYR A 67 8.11 -7.89 -4.64
CA TYR A 67 8.83 -6.84 -3.90
C TYR A 67 9.60 -7.45 -2.74
N GLY A 68 10.66 -6.76 -2.32
CA GLY A 68 11.51 -7.26 -1.23
C GLY A 68 12.03 -8.67 -1.51
N GLU A 69 11.82 -9.57 -0.58
CA GLU A 69 12.15 -11.00 -0.74
C GLU A 69 10.93 -11.86 -1.10
N SER A 70 9.79 -11.25 -1.46
CA SER A 70 8.60 -11.96 -1.90
C SER A 70 8.74 -12.43 -3.35
N ASP A 71 8.41 -13.70 -3.60
CA ASP A 71 8.32 -14.23 -4.95
C ASP A 71 7.29 -13.46 -5.79
N ALA A 72 7.54 -13.31 -7.07
CA ALA A 72 6.58 -12.74 -7.99
C ALA A 72 5.38 -13.69 -8.19
N LEU A 73 4.25 -13.15 -8.64
CA LEU A 73 3.10 -13.97 -9.03
C LEU A 73 3.42 -14.83 -10.28
N ASP A 74 2.70 -15.92 -10.44
CA ASP A 74 2.87 -16.84 -11.57
C ASP A 74 2.31 -16.27 -12.88
N THR A 75 1.40 -15.29 -12.79
CA THR A 75 0.79 -14.63 -13.94
C THR A 75 1.43 -13.27 -14.21
N ASP A 76 1.64 -12.92 -15.47
CA ASP A 76 2.10 -11.58 -15.87
C ASP A 76 0.95 -10.56 -15.95
N GLN A 77 -0.30 -11.02 -15.82
CA GLN A 77 -1.52 -10.20 -15.91
C GLN A 77 -2.39 -10.34 -14.64
N PRO A 78 -1.88 -10.01 -13.44
CA PRO A 78 -2.63 -10.15 -12.22
C PRO A 78 -3.69 -9.07 -12.07
N ASN A 79 -4.77 -9.42 -11.39
CA ASN A 79 -5.76 -8.51 -10.83
C ASN A 79 -5.62 -8.41 -9.30
N ALA A 80 -6.39 -7.53 -8.64
CA ALA A 80 -6.29 -7.35 -7.20
C ALA A 80 -6.72 -8.59 -6.40
N SER A 81 -7.57 -9.47 -6.96
CA SER A 81 -7.95 -10.73 -6.31
C SER A 81 -6.79 -11.71 -6.22
N ASP A 82 -5.85 -11.70 -7.18
CA ASP A 82 -4.66 -12.55 -7.13
C ASP A 82 -3.79 -12.17 -5.92
N TYR A 83 -3.58 -10.88 -5.70
CA TYR A 83 -2.87 -10.38 -4.51
C TYR A 83 -3.64 -10.67 -3.21
N ALA A 84 -4.97 -10.51 -3.23
CA ALA A 84 -5.81 -10.81 -2.07
C ALA A 84 -5.74 -12.29 -1.66
N MET A 85 -5.74 -13.21 -2.60
CA MET A 85 -5.56 -14.65 -2.33
C MET A 85 -4.19 -14.96 -1.72
N ARG A 86 -3.13 -14.30 -2.18
CA ARG A 86 -1.79 -14.45 -1.62
C ARG A 86 -1.71 -13.89 -0.19
N LEU A 87 -2.29 -12.71 0.04
CA LEU A 87 -2.41 -12.15 1.39
C LEU A 87 -3.17 -13.09 2.33
N LYS A 88 -4.29 -13.67 1.87
CA LYS A 88 -5.05 -14.67 2.64
C LYS A 88 -4.16 -15.85 3.05
N GLY A 89 -3.41 -16.42 2.12
CA GLY A 89 -2.49 -17.52 2.40
C GLY A 89 -1.42 -17.15 3.45
N MET A 90 -0.87 -15.93 3.36
CA MET A 90 0.09 -15.43 4.34
C MET A 90 -0.54 -15.28 5.73
N LEU A 91 -1.72 -14.66 5.83
CA LEU A 91 -2.41 -14.48 7.11
C LEU A 91 -2.81 -15.82 7.74
N ASP A 92 -3.23 -16.81 6.95
CA ASP A 92 -3.50 -18.17 7.43
C ASP A 92 -2.25 -18.82 8.00
N ALA A 93 -1.12 -18.72 7.30
CA ALA A 93 0.15 -19.29 7.74
C ALA A 93 0.68 -18.62 9.03
N LEU A 94 0.31 -17.36 9.26
CA LEU A 94 0.58 -16.62 10.50
C LEU A 94 -0.50 -16.83 11.59
N ASN A 95 -1.51 -17.66 11.34
CA ASN A 95 -2.66 -17.92 12.22
C ASN A 95 -3.49 -16.67 12.54
N ILE A 96 -3.58 -15.74 11.60
CA ILE A 96 -4.37 -14.51 11.75
C ILE A 96 -5.77 -14.73 11.20
N GLN A 97 -6.77 -14.61 12.07
CA GLN A 97 -8.18 -14.82 11.72
C GLN A 97 -8.90 -13.52 11.39
N LYS A 98 -8.47 -12.41 12.01
CA LYS A 98 -9.06 -11.08 11.82
C LYS A 98 -8.01 -10.00 11.92
N CYS A 99 -8.21 -8.90 11.21
CA CYS A 99 -7.34 -7.74 11.25
C CYS A 99 -8.07 -6.45 10.91
N ILE A 100 -7.50 -5.32 11.33
CA ILE A 100 -7.67 -4.04 10.67
C ILE A 100 -6.77 -4.07 9.43
N LEU A 101 -7.31 -3.81 8.25
CA LEU A 101 -6.57 -3.86 7.00
C LEU A 101 -6.38 -2.44 6.44
N VAL A 102 -5.14 -2.02 6.31
CA VAL A 102 -4.75 -0.70 5.79
C VAL A 102 -4.10 -0.87 4.42
N GLY A 103 -4.65 -0.27 3.40
CA GLY A 103 -4.05 -0.21 2.07
C GLY A 103 -3.74 1.22 1.65
N HIS A 104 -2.52 1.47 1.21
CA HIS A 104 -2.07 2.74 0.68
C HIS A 104 -1.90 2.69 -0.84
N SER A 105 -2.43 3.68 -1.56
CA SER A 105 -2.28 3.81 -3.02
C SER A 105 -2.73 2.52 -3.74
N LEU A 106 -1.85 1.80 -4.45
CA LEU A 106 -2.16 0.50 -5.05
C LEU A 106 -2.53 -0.56 -4.00
N GLY A 107 -1.96 -0.48 -2.79
CA GLY A 107 -2.35 -1.33 -1.67
C GLY A 107 -3.81 -1.14 -1.25
N ALA A 108 -4.40 0.05 -1.50
CA ALA A 108 -5.83 0.28 -1.25
C ALA A 108 -6.72 -0.56 -2.19
N LEU A 109 -6.34 -0.68 -3.45
CA LEU A 109 -7.02 -1.56 -4.42
C LEU A 109 -6.91 -3.03 -3.99
N GLN A 110 -5.72 -3.47 -3.54
CA GLN A 110 -5.49 -4.84 -3.04
C GLN A 110 -6.28 -5.10 -1.75
N ALA A 111 -6.33 -4.14 -0.83
CA ALA A 111 -7.08 -4.23 0.41
C ALA A 111 -8.60 -4.28 0.17
N ALA A 112 -9.11 -3.49 -0.77
CA ALA A 112 -10.52 -3.54 -1.16
C ALA A 112 -10.90 -4.91 -1.76
N ALA A 113 -10.04 -5.49 -2.60
CA ALA A 113 -10.23 -6.83 -3.14
C ALA A 113 -10.21 -7.91 -2.04
N PHE A 114 -9.28 -7.80 -1.08
CA PHE A 114 -9.23 -8.70 0.08
C PHE A 114 -10.53 -8.64 0.88
N ASN A 115 -10.99 -7.42 1.22
CA ASN A 115 -12.23 -7.24 1.96
C ASN A 115 -13.48 -7.70 1.18
N ALA A 116 -13.46 -7.62 -0.15
CA ALA A 116 -14.56 -8.15 -0.96
C ALA A 116 -14.62 -9.68 -0.95
N LEU A 117 -13.47 -10.36 -0.92
CA LEU A 117 -13.36 -11.82 -0.93
C LEU A 117 -13.46 -12.44 0.47
N TYR A 118 -12.94 -11.78 1.49
CA TYR A 118 -12.82 -12.30 2.86
C TYR A 118 -13.32 -11.27 3.89
N PRO A 119 -14.58 -10.79 3.78
CA PRO A 119 -15.10 -9.72 4.65
C PRO A 119 -15.15 -10.09 6.13
N GLU A 120 -15.21 -11.37 6.45
CA GLU A 120 -15.20 -11.89 7.82
C GLU A 120 -13.84 -11.74 8.52
N MET A 121 -12.77 -11.58 7.75
CA MET A 121 -11.41 -11.36 8.27
C MET A 121 -11.10 -9.87 8.51
N VAL A 122 -11.93 -8.95 8.00
CA VAL A 122 -11.67 -7.51 8.08
C VAL A 122 -12.58 -6.86 9.13
N GLU A 123 -11.98 -6.41 10.22
CA GLU A 123 -12.67 -5.68 11.29
C GLU A 123 -12.92 -4.23 10.88
N ALA A 124 -11.92 -3.60 10.27
CA ALA A 124 -12.01 -2.30 9.61
C ALA A 124 -11.11 -2.27 8.37
N LEU A 125 -11.58 -1.65 7.29
CA LEU A 125 -10.81 -1.38 6.08
C LEU A 125 -10.42 0.08 6.03
N VAL A 126 -9.12 0.38 5.96
CA VAL A 126 -8.61 1.73 5.73
C VAL A 126 -8.00 1.80 4.34
N ILE A 127 -8.53 2.67 3.50
CA ILE A 127 -8.00 2.96 2.16
C ILE A 127 -7.43 4.38 2.15
N ALA A 128 -6.11 4.49 1.99
CA ALA A 128 -5.39 5.75 2.08
C ALA A 128 -4.78 6.16 0.74
N ASN A 129 -4.93 7.44 0.36
CA ASN A 129 -4.35 8.01 -0.87
C ASN A 129 -4.60 7.09 -2.09
N VAL A 130 -5.85 6.79 -2.34
CA VAL A 130 -6.33 5.65 -3.12
C VAL A 130 -5.94 5.73 -4.60
N ALA A 131 -5.18 4.76 -5.10
CA ALA A 131 -5.06 4.53 -6.54
C ALA A 131 -6.29 3.74 -7.02
N GLN A 132 -7.16 4.41 -7.77
CA GLN A 132 -8.45 3.83 -8.17
C GLN A 132 -8.34 2.77 -9.28
N GLY A 133 -7.19 2.74 -10.00
CA GLY A 133 -7.00 1.91 -11.18
C GLY A 133 -7.50 2.59 -12.47
N TYR A 134 -7.20 1.98 -13.61
CA TYR A 134 -7.48 2.57 -14.92
C TYR A 134 -8.30 1.66 -15.84
N LYS A 135 -8.96 0.64 -15.30
CA LYS A 135 -9.76 -0.34 -16.05
C LYS A 135 -10.81 0.31 -16.97
N ASP A 136 -11.43 1.40 -16.50
CA ASP A 136 -12.53 2.06 -17.20
C ASP A 136 -12.06 3.23 -18.10
N PHE A 137 -10.75 3.37 -18.28
CA PHE A 137 -10.15 4.36 -19.19
C PHE A 137 -9.92 3.77 -20.58
N GLU A 138 -9.66 4.66 -21.56
CA GLU A 138 -9.32 4.26 -22.93
C GLU A 138 -8.07 3.36 -22.98
N GLU A 139 -8.05 2.41 -23.90
CA GLU A 139 -7.00 1.41 -24.08
C GLU A 139 -5.58 2.03 -24.14
N GLN A 140 -5.44 3.15 -24.85
CA GLN A 140 -4.15 3.84 -24.95
C GLN A 140 -3.68 4.34 -23.57
N LYS A 141 -4.60 4.87 -22.75
CA LYS A 141 -4.29 5.31 -21.38
C LYS A 141 -3.86 4.14 -20.50
N GLN A 142 -4.55 3.01 -20.58
CA GLN A 142 -4.19 1.80 -19.84
C GLN A 142 -2.79 1.32 -20.23
N LYS A 143 -2.48 1.27 -21.52
CA LYS A 143 -1.17 0.90 -22.04
C LYS A 143 -0.08 1.86 -21.54
N ASP A 144 -0.30 3.16 -21.61
CA ASP A 144 0.64 4.16 -21.13
C ASP A 144 0.93 4.00 -19.61
N VAL A 145 -0.12 3.74 -18.82
CA VAL A 145 0.01 3.49 -17.38
C VAL A 145 0.81 2.22 -17.10
N PHE A 146 0.54 1.15 -17.84
CA PHE A 146 1.23 -0.12 -17.72
C PHE A 146 2.73 0.00 -18.07
N GLU A 147 3.07 0.59 -19.20
CA GLU A 147 4.43 0.61 -19.73
C GLU A 147 5.35 1.63 -19.03
N LYS A 148 4.78 2.76 -18.58
CA LYS A 148 5.57 3.91 -18.06
C LYS A 148 6.50 3.56 -16.91
N ARG A 149 6.02 2.80 -15.93
CA ARG A 149 6.78 2.52 -14.69
C ARG A 149 7.88 1.48 -14.89
N PRO A 150 7.61 0.31 -15.47
CA PRO A 150 8.66 -0.67 -15.79
C PRO A 150 9.75 -0.07 -16.67
N LYS A 151 9.36 0.72 -17.68
CA LYS A 151 10.30 1.43 -18.54
C LYS A 151 11.19 2.40 -17.76
N MET A 152 10.62 3.19 -16.85
CA MET A 152 11.37 4.11 -16.00
C MET A 152 12.38 3.34 -15.12
N LEU A 153 11.98 2.21 -14.52
CA LEU A 153 12.88 1.38 -13.72
C LEU A 153 14.03 0.81 -14.55
N GLN A 154 13.77 0.38 -15.78
CA GLN A 154 14.79 -0.12 -16.69
C GLN A 154 15.78 0.96 -17.15
N GLU A 155 15.31 2.17 -17.43
CA GLU A 155 16.11 3.28 -17.94
C GLU A 155 16.93 3.99 -16.85
N LEU A 156 16.33 4.20 -15.67
CA LEU A 156 16.93 5.01 -14.61
C LEU A 156 17.49 4.18 -13.43
N GLY A 157 17.12 2.89 -13.37
CA GLY A 157 17.34 2.09 -12.16
C GLY A 157 16.50 2.56 -10.96
N ALA A 158 16.61 1.86 -9.84
CA ALA A 158 15.85 2.15 -8.63
C ALA A 158 16.16 3.55 -8.05
N SER A 159 17.45 3.89 -7.91
CA SER A 159 17.85 5.21 -7.40
C SER A 159 17.45 6.36 -8.32
N GLY A 160 17.61 6.22 -9.65
CA GLY A 160 17.18 7.26 -10.59
C GLY A 160 15.66 7.45 -10.56
N MET A 161 14.91 6.37 -10.41
CA MET A 161 13.47 6.45 -10.22
C MET A 161 13.10 7.11 -8.88
N ALA A 162 13.80 6.80 -7.79
CA ALA A 162 13.60 7.43 -6.49
C ALA A 162 13.89 8.94 -6.52
N GLN A 163 14.99 9.34 -7.14
CA GLN A 163 15.34 10.75 -7.32
C GLN A 163 14.31 11.52 -8.15
N SER A 164 13.80 10.91 -9.22
CA SER A 164 12.80 11.53 -10.09
C SER A 164 11.43 11.62 -9.44
N ARG A 165 10.99 10.60 -8.72
CA ARG A 165 9.62 10.51 -8.20
C ARG A 165 9.50 10.88 -6.73
N GLY A 166 10.53 10.62 -5.92
CA GLY A 166 10.51 10.79 -4.47
C GLY A 166 10.00 12.16 -4.02
N PRO A 167 10.51 13.28 -4.58
CA PRO A 167 10.03 14.61 -4.20
C PRO A 167 8.53 14.86 -4.42
N HIS A 168 7.90 14.10 -5.31
CA HIS A 168 6.47 14.21 -5.61
C HIS A 168 5.59 13.29 -4.74
N LEU A 169 6.20 12.42 -3.92
CA LEU A 169 5.47 11.50 -3.05
C LEU A 169 5.14 12.12 -1.69
N VAL A 170 5.82 13.17 -1.29
CA VAL A 170 5.68 13.84 0.00
C VAL A 170 5.27 15.31 -0.20
N ALA A 171 4.56 15.87 0.76
CA ALA A 171 4.17 17.29 0.72
C ALA A 171 5.40 18.21 0.82
N HIS A 172 6.35 17.84 1.69
CA HIS A 172 7.58 18.58 1.90
C HIS A 172 8.78 17.64 1.85
N ALA A 173 9.49 17.63 0.73
CA ALA A 173 10.67 16.80 0.55
C ALA A 173 11.77 17.21 1.56
N ASN A 174 12.21 16.25 2.34
CA ASN A 174 13.35 16.38 3.25
C ASN A 174 14.31 15.19 3.09
N ALA A 175 15.54 15.35 3.56
CA ALA A 175 16.60 14.37 3.34
C ALA A 175 16.25 12.97 3.90
N ASP A 176 15.62 12.91 5.08
CA ASP A 176 15.25 11.63 5.72
C ASP A 176 14.16 10.89 4.96
N ALA A 177 13.10 11.59 4.54
CA ALA A 177 12.02 11.01 3.75
C ALA A 177 12.55 10.52 2.38
N LEU A 178 13.38 11.33 1.70
CA LEU A 178 13.95 10.95 0.40
C LEU A 178 14.92 9.77 0.52
N ALA A 179 15.72 9.70 1.59
CA ALA A 179 16.60 8.56 1.85
C ALA A 179 15.81 7.27 2.11
N LEU A 180 14.71 7.34 2.87
CA LEU A 180 13.81 6.21 3.07
C LEU A 180 13.18 5.75 1.75
N ILE A 181 12.65 6.68 0.95
CA ILE A 181 12.05 6.39 -0.36
C ILE A 181 13.07 5.70 -1.27
N ASP A 182 14.31 6.21 -1.36
CA ASP A 182 15.36 5.59 -2.14
C ASP A 182 15.68 4.17 -1.64
N SER A 183 15.88 4.01 -0.34
CA SER A 183 16.16 2.71 0.28
C SER A 183 15.05 1.69 0.00
N VAL A 184 13.80 2.09 0.10
CA VAL A 184 12.64 1.20 -0.17
C VAL A 184 12.57 0.84 -1.66
N MET A 185 12.81 1.78 -2.56
CA MET A 185 12.77 1.53 -4.00
C MET A 185 13.88 0.58 -4.48
N GLN A 186 15.02 0.48 -3.75
CA GLN A 186 16.06 -0.52 -4.05
C GLN A 186 15.58 -1.98 -3.98
N SER A 187 14.51 -2.25 -3.24
CA SER A 187 13.92 -3.60 -3.11
C SER A 187 12.88 -3.93 -4.20
N ILE A 188 12.70 -3.07 -5.19
CA ILE A 188 11.75 -3.27 -6.29
C ILE A 188 12.40 -4.13 -7.39
N HIS A 189 11.74 -5.23 -7.74
CA HIS A 189 12.15 -6.11 -8.84
C HIS A 189 11.29 -5.87 -10.08
N LEU A 190 11.92 -5.85 -11.26
CA LEU A 190 11.23 -5.51 -12.51
C LEU A 190 9.99 -6.36 -12.78
N LYS A 191 10.05 -7.68 -12.51
CA LYS A 191 8.90 -8.59 -12.73
C LYS A 191 7.71 -8.19 -11.86
N GLY A 192 7.90 -8.06 -10.55
CA GLY A 192 6.83 -7.67 -9.63
C GLY A 192 6.31 -6.27 -9.89
N PHE A 193 7.20 -5.33 -10.24
CA PHE A 193 6.82 -3.97 -10.58
C PHE A 193 6.00 -3.90 -11.87
N SER A 194 6.30 -4.75 -12.86
CA SER A 194 5.51 -4.89 -14.08
C SER A 194 4.13 -5.47 -13.78
N GLN A 195 4.05 -6.50 -12.92
CA GLN A 195 2.79 -7.07 -12.47
C GLN A 195 1.93 -6.05 -11.72
N ALA A 196 2.51 -5.27 -10.82
CA ALA A 196 1.83 -4.19 -10.11
C ALA A 196 1.38 -3.05 -11.05
N SER A 197 2.19 -2.73 -12.07
CA SER A 197 1.80 -1.78 -13.13
C SER A 197 0.65 -2.31 -13.98
N TYR A 198 0.64 -3.61 -14.28
CA TYR A 198 -0.48 -4.26 -14.98
C TYR A 198 -1.77 -4.17 -14.15
N LEU A 199 -1.70 -4.56 -12.87
CA LEU A 199 -2.82 -4.41 -11.95
C LEU A 199 -3.39 -2.98 -11.95
N LEU A 200 -2.51 -1.96 -11.81
CA LEU A 200 -2.94 -0.57 -11.81
C LEU A 200 -3.63 -0.16 -13.12
N ALA A 201 -3.12 -0.65 -14.26
CA ALA A 201 -3.62 -0.27 -15.58
C ALA A 201 -4.96 -0.93 -15.93
N TYR A 202 -5.16 -2.19 -15.53
CA TYR A 202 -6.26 -3.01 -16.04
C TYR A 202 -7.29 -3.45 -14.99
N ASP A 203 -7.14 -2.99 -13.74
CA ASP A 203 -8.13 -3.24 -12.69
C ASP A 203 -8.66 -1.91 -12.11
N SER A 204 -9.72 -1.99 -11.27
CA SER A 204 -10.36 -0.83 -10.65
C SER A 204 -10.87 -1.18 -9.26
N ILE A 205 -10.62 -0.30 -8.29
CA ILE A 205 -11.13 -0.42 -6.92
C ILE A 205 -12.66 -0.46 -6.87
N GLN A 206 -13.32 0.18 -7.83
CA GLN A 206 -14.77 0.20 -7.94
C GLN A 206 -15.36 -1.22 -8.11
N SER A 207 -14.58 -2.16 -8.67
CA SER A 207 -14.98 -3.57 -8.79
C SER A 207 -15.13 -4.28 -7.44
N TYR A 208 -14.55 -3.74 -6.38
CA TYR A 208 -14.44 -4.38 -5.06
C TYR A 208 -15.14 -3.64 -3.93
N LEU A 209 -15.43 -2.36 -4.10
CA LEU A 209 -16.17 -1.58 -3.10
C LEU A 209 -17.67 -1.88 -3.17
N LYS A 210 -18.33 -1.80 -2.02
CA LYS A 210 -19.79 -1.91 -1.89
C LYS A 210 -20.37 -0.60 -1.38
N ILE A 211 -21.59 -0.26 -1.81
CA ILE A 211 -22.31 0.92 -1.33
C ILE A 211 -22.57 0.78 0.18
N LYS A 212 -22.37 1.87 0.92
CA LYS A 212 -22.61 1.96 2.39
C LYS A 212 -21.80 0.95 3.22
N GLN A 213 -20.53 0.78 2.86
CA GLN A 213 -19.62 -0.09 3.60
C GLN A 213 -19.15 0.61 4.88
N GLU A 214 -19.90 0.45 5.98
CA GLU A 214 -19.74 1.20 7.24
C GLU A 214 -18.36 1.09 7.88
N LYS A 215 -17.66 -0.04 7.66
CA LYS A 215 -16.31 -0.31 8.21
C LYS A 215 -15.19 0.18 7.30
N THR A 216 -15.49 0.96 6.26
CA THR A 216 -14.48 1.48 5.33
C THR A 216 -14.17 2.93 5.68
N HIS A 217 -12.92 3.17 6.03
CA HIS A 217 -12.33 4.45 6.38
C HIS A 217 -11.46 4.93 5.24
N VAL A 218 -11.69 6.16 4.78
CA VAL A 218 -10.99 6.76 3.63
C VAL A 218 -10.08 7.86 4.15
N VAL A 219 -8.78 7.74 3.90
CA VAL A 219 -7.78 8.74 4.33
C VAL A 219 -7.21 9.44 3.11
N MET A 220 -7.16 10.76 3.16
CA MET A 220 -6.71 11.63 2.07
C MET A 220 -5.63 12.58 2.55
N GLY A 221 -4.49 12.61 1.87
CA GLY A 221 -3.51 13.69 2.00
C GLY A 221 -3.95 14.87 1.13
N MET A 222 -4.16 16.05 1.76
CA MET A 222 -4.74 17.19 1.07
C MET A 222 -3.77 17.87 0.08
N SER A 223 -2.47 17.57 0.18
CA SER A 223 -1.43 18.01 -0.77
C SER A 223 -1.01 16.90 -1.76
N ASP A 224 -1.79 15.81 -1.89
CA ASP A 224 -1.46 14.71 -2.79
C ASP A 224 -1.70 15.09 -4.26
N GLY A 225 -0.62 15.25 -5.02
CA GLY A 225 -0.66 15.50 -6.47
C GLY A 225 -0.71 14.23 -7.33
N ILE A 226 -0.65 13.02 -6.74
CA ILE A 226 -0.67 11.74 -7.44
C ILE A 226 -2.07 11.13 -7.46
N THR A 227 -2.73 11.11 -6.31
CA THR A 227 -4.12 10.71 -6.15
C THR A 227 -4.88 11.84 -5.45
N PRO A 228 -5.30 12.87 -6.19
CA PRO A 228 -5.89 14.07 -5.62
C PRO A 228 -7.07 13.79 -4.71
N ALA A 229 -7.15 14.48 -3.57
CA ALA A 229 -8.22 14.30 -2.58
C ALA A 229 -9.62 14.42 -3.21
N LYS A 230 -9.80 15.35 -4.17
CA LYS A 230 -11.07 15.51 -4.90
C LYS A 230 -11.52 14.22 -5.61
N ASP A 231 -10.60 13.47 -6.21
CA ASP A 231 -10.94 12.24 -6.93
C ASP A 231 -11.32 11.13 -5.94
N ILE A 232 -10.67 11.11 -4.77
CA ILE A 232 -10.98 10.17 -3.67
C ILE A 232 -12.33 10.52 -3.03
N GLN A 233 -12.64 11.81 -2.85
CA GLN A 233 -13.95 12.28 -2.37
C GLN A 233 -15.06 11.84 -3.34
N THR A 234 -14.87 12.01 -4.66
CA THR A 234 -15.82 11.55 -5.67
C THR A 234 -16.05 10.04 -5.61
N LEU A 235 -14.98 9.25 -5.39
CA LEU A 235 -15.11 7.81 -5.16
C LEU A 235 -15.93 7.53 -3.90
N ALA A 236 -15.61 8.18 -2.79
CA ALA A 236 -16.30 7.98 -1.51
C ALA A 236 -17.79 8.34 -1.61
N GLU A 237 -18.13 9.44 -2.27
CA GLU A 237 -19.52 9.85 -2.53
C GLU A 237 -20.25 8.78 -3.36
N SER A 238 -19.63 8.28 -4.45
CA SER A 238 -20.21 7.26 -5.34
C SER A 238 -20.57 5.97 -4.61
N PHE A 239 -19.77 5.60 -3.59
CA PHE A 239 -19.98 4.40 -2.76
C PHE A 239 -20.62 4.70 -1.41
N GLN A 240 -20.99 5.98 -1.13
CA GLN A 240 -21.59 6.42 0.13
C GLN A 240 -20.75 6.01 1.35
N LEU A 241 -19.43 6.16 1.23
CA LEU A 241 -18.48 5.95 2.32
C LEU A 241 -18.43 7.22 3.17
N ASN A 242 -18.79 7.13 4.44
CA ASN A 242 -19.00 8.30 5.30
C ASN A 242 -17.85 8.54 6.29
N GLN A 243 -16.91 7.61 6.43
CA GLN A 243 -15.75 7.72 7.32
C GLN A 243 -14.57 8.31 6.52
N LEU A 244 -14.55 9.64 6.36
CA LEU A 244 -13.54 10.38 5.60
C LEU A 244 -12.63 11.14 6.55
N TYR A 245 -11.32 11.04 6.31
CA TYR A 245 -10.29 11.71 7.10
C TYR A 245 -9.37 12.50 6.16
N GLU A 246 -9.33 13.80 6.36
CA GLU A 246 -8.48 14.73 5.63
C GLU A 246 -7.23 15.02 6.46
N ILE A 247 -6.06 14.83 5.86
CA ILE A 247 -4.78 15.12 6.51
C ILE A 247 -4.13 16.31 5.80
N GLU A 248 -4.24 17.47 6.42
CA GLU A 248 -3.60 18.70 5.94
C GLU A 248 -2.08 18.57 5.96
N ASP A 249 -1.40 19.22 5.01
CA ASP A 249 0.05 19.19 4.83
C ASP A 249 0.63 17.79 4.62
N ALA A 250 -0.15 16.91 4.00
CA ALA A 250 0.25 15.56 3.64
C ALA A 250 0.15 15.34 2.13
N GLY A 251 1.21 14.83 1.51
CA GLY A 251 1.25 14.39 0.12
C GLY A 251 0.77 12.96 -0.04
N HIS A 252 1.29 12.27 -1.05
CA HIS A 252 0.91 10.89 -1.35
C HIS A 252 1.28 9.91 -0.24
N LEU A 253 2.42 10.08 0.42
CA LEU A 253 2.83 9.28 1.59
C LEU A 253 2.31 9.94 2.88
N SER A 254 1.00 10.08 3.03
CA SER A 254 0.38 10.77 4.17
C SER A 254 0.76 10.15 5.52
N TYR A 255 0.97 8.84 5.56
CA TYR A 255 1.43 8.08 6.73
C TYR A 255 2.90 8.38 7.12
N LEU A 256 3.67 8.97 6.20
CA LEU A 256 5.05 9.41 6.43
C LEU A 256 5.11 10.91 6.74
N ASP A 257 4.40 11.74 5.97
CA ASP A 257 4.38 13.19 6.13
C ASP A 257 3.76 13.63 7.46
N GLN A 258 2.61 13.08 7.80
CA GLN A 258 1.83 13.41 9.00
C GLN A 258 1.54 12.14 9.81
N ALA A 259 2.61 11.42 10.17
CA ALA A 259 2.51 10.12 10.81
C ALA A 259 1.66 10.14 12.09
N GLU A 260 1.79 11.17 12.93
CA GLU A 260 1.01 11.31 14.16
C GLU A 260 -0.50 11.37 13.85
N LYS A 261 -0.93 12.21 12.90
CA LYS A 261 -2.34 12.32 12.50
C LYS A 261 -2.85 11.01 11.89
N PHE A 262 -2.04 10.37 11.03
CA PHE A 262 -2.38 9.08 10.44
C PHE A 262 -2.52 7.99 11.51
N ASN A 263 -1.58 7.94 12.46
CA ASN A 263 -1.60 6.98 13.56
C ASN A 263 -2.79 7.20 14.51
N GLN A 264 -3.19 8.45 14.76
CA GLN A 264 -4.39 8.77 15.57
C GLN A 264 -5.67 8.23 14.91
N ILE A 265 -5.77 8.27 13.58
CA ILE A 265 -6.90 7.65 12.86
C ILE A 265 -6.93 6.15 13.16
N LEU A 266 -5.79 5.45 13.03
CA LEU A 266 -5.71 4.01 13.28
C LEU A 266 -6.03 3.64 14.74
N LEU A 267 -5.62 4.47 15.70
CA LEU A 267 -5.91 4.27 17.12
C LEU A 267 -7.38 4.51 17.48
N SER A 268 -8.14 5.17 16.61
CA SER A 268 -9.57 5.46 16.82
C SER A 268 -10.52 4.38 16.28
N LEU A 269 -9.98 3.37 15.59
CA LEU A 269 -10.73 2.26 15.00
C LEU A 269 -10.98 1.17 16.03
#